data_f330469b95d1cc55932a7c00d2e5dae0
#
_entry.id   f330469b95d1cc55932a7c00d2e5dae0
#
_cell.length_a   1.000
_cell.length_b   1.000
_cell.length_c   1.000
_cell.angle_alpha   90.00
_cell.angle_beta   90.00
_cell.angle_gamma   90.00
#
_symmetry.space_group_name_H-M   'P 1'
#
loop_
_entity.id
_entity.type
_entity.pdbx_description
1 polymer ?
#
loop_
_entity_poly.entity_id
_entity_poly.type
_entity_poly.pdbx_seq_one_letter_code
_entity_poly.pdbx_strand_id
1 'polypeptide(L)'
;MSDKIRVIIYGLGVIGRSAAKLVTERAGMELVGAVDCAPAFVGRDAGEVLELGRQLGFNVTDTLAETLAEVEADAVIHCTGSSFAGVMPQLQEIVAANLCCVTSCEEALFPRYRYPELAEELNTLCVAHGVGVLGTGVNPGFVMDTLATVSTTVCQRVESVKVLRVVDAGMRREALQRKVGAGMVKEEFEKLVAAGKMGHAGLLESLAFVVAAMGWDGAKLDEQVEPVLTTRAIRTKYVSLLPGQVAGVRQVARAELAGQEVARLELQMYVGAEQPRDEIEIAGVPPVRLVVTGGTPGDLATPAILVNMVPALLTAGPGLHTMATLPLPRIAR
;
A
#
# COMPACT_ATOMS: atom_id res chain seq x y z
N MET A 1 -31.84 -12.24 -1.75
CA MET A 1 -30.56 -12.08 -1.01
C MET A 1 -29.62 -11.41 -1.99
N SER A 2 -28.97 -10.34 -1.64
CA SER A 2 -27.90 -9.77 -2.50
C SER A 2 -26.81 -10.84 -2.59
N ASP A 3 -26.40 -11.21 -3.81
CA ASP A 3 -25.32 -12.15 -4.01
C ASP A 3 -24.05 -11.57 -3.37
N LYS A 4 -23.32 -12.42 -2.64
CA LYS A 4 -22.06 -12.01 -2.01
C LYS A 4 -21.02 -11.75 -3.08
N ILE A 5 -20.13 -10.79 -2.85
CA ILE A 5 -18.97 -10.55 -3.70
C ILE A 5 -17.98 -11.71 -3.48
N ARG A 6 -17.67 -12.44 -4.55
CA ARG A 6 -16.75 -13.58 -4.56
C ARG A 6 -15.32 -13.07 -4.77
N VAL A 7 -14.45 -13.33 -3.81
CA VAL A 7 -13.09 -12.77 -3.78
C VAL A 7 -12.07 -13.89 -3.79
N ILE A 8 -11.05 -13.76 -4.65
CA ILE A 8 -9.82 -14.56 -4.62
C ILE A 8 -8.72 -13.72 -3.97
N ILE A 9 -7.91 -14.33 -3.11
CA ILE A 9 -6.65 -13.72 -2.63
C ILE A 9 -5.49 -14.26 -3.45
N TYR A 10 -4.70 -13.37 -4.03
CA TYR A 10 -3.49 -13.71 -4.77
C TYR A 10 -2.26 -13.21 -4.01
N GLY A 11 -1.52 -14.12 -3.40
CA GLY A 11 -0.40 -13.88 -2.48
C GLY A 11 -0.82 -13.97 -1.01
N LEU A 12 -0.37 -15.04 -0.32
CA LEU A 12 -0.68 -15.35 1.08
C LEU A 12 0.43 -14.94 2.05
N GLY A 13 1.15 -13.86 1.73
CA GLY A 13 2.02 -13.17 2.69
C GLY A 13 1.22 -12.62 3.87
N VAL A 14 1.87 -11.83 4.73
CA VAL A 14 1.22 -11.27 5.94
C VAL A 14 -0.03 -10.44 5.59
N ILE A 15 0.06 -9.60 4.56
CA ILE A 15 -1.06 -8.73 4.14
C ILE A 15 -2.18 -9.57 3.51
N GLY A 16 -1.84 -10.47 2.57
CA GLY A 16 -2.85 -11.29 1.90
C GLY A 16 -3.62 -12.20 2.85
N ARG A 17 -2.93 -12.87 3.80
CA ARG A 17 -3.61 -13.68 4.84
C ARG A 17 -4.51 -12.84 5.74
N SER A 18 -4.08 -11.62 6.09
CA SER A 18 -4.92 -10.71 6.87
C SER A 18 -6.13 -10.22 6.08
N ALA A 19 -5.98 -9.91 4.79
CA ALA A 19 -7.09 -9.57 3.90
C ALA A 19 -8.06 -10.75 3.73
N ALA A 20 -7.54 -11.97 3.53
CA ALA A 20 -8.35 -13.18 3.45
C ALA A 20 -9.21 -13.41 4.69
N LYS A 21 -8.63 -13.27 5.89
CA LYS A 21 -9.39 -13.34 7.16
C LYS A 21 -10.52 -12.32 7.20
N LEU A 22 -10.23 -11.06 6.85
CA LEU A 22 -11.25 -10.01 6.80
C LEU A 22 -12.36 -10.30 5.80
N VAL A 23 -12.05 -10.83 4.62
CA VAL A 23 -13.07 -11.25 3.65
C VAL A 23 -14.01 -12.30 4.26
N THR A 24 -13.47 -13.30 5.00
CA THR A 24 -14.31 -14.33 5.64
C THR A 24 -15.20 -13.80 6.78
N GLU A 25 -14.91 -12.61 7.31
CA GLU A 25 -15.68 -11.95 8.37
C GLU A 25 -16.75 -10.98 7.82
N ARG A 26 -16.71 -10.64 6.52
CA ARG A 26 -17.65 -9.70 5.89
C ARG A 26 -18.91 -10.42 5.39
N ALA A 27 -20.08 -10.00 5.87
CA ALA A 27 -21.35 -10.62 5.50
C ALA A 27 -21.66 -10.53 3.99
N GLY A 28 -21.20 -9.45 3.34
CA GLY A 28 -21.40 -9.19 1.91
C GLY A 28 -20.30 -9.77 0.99
N MET A 29 -19.35 -10.54 1.53
CA MET A 29 -18.25 -11.11 0.77
C MET A 29 -18.10 -12.60 1.03
N GLU A 30 -17.42 -13.29 0.11
CA GLU A 30 -17.10 -14.71 0.21
C GLU A 30 -15.70 -14.94 -0.33
N LEU A 31 -14.84 -15.60 0.46
CA LEU A 31 -13.55 -16.06 0.00
C LEU A 31 -13.74 -17.37 -0.74
N VAL A 32 -13.56 -17.35 -2.06
CA VAL A 32 -13.81 -18.50 -2.93
C VAL A 32 -12.53 -19.17 -3.44
N GLY A 33 -11.37 -18.51 -3.31
CA GLY A 33 -10.10 -19.06 -3.77
C GLY A 33 -8.90 -18.35 -3.15
N ALA A 34 -7.75 -18.98 -3.21
CA ALA A 34 -6.48 -18.46 -2.74
C ALA A 34 -5.33 -18.99 -3.61
N VAL A 35 -4.46 -18.09 -4.06
CA VAL A 35 -3.30 -18.38 -4.93
C VAL A 35 -2.02 -17.98 -4.22
N ASP A 36 -1.04 -18.90 -4.15
CA ASP A 36 0.32 -18.62 -3.67
C ASP A 36 1.28 -19.67 -4.21
N CYS A 37 2.53 -19.30 -4.47
CA CYS A 37 3.56 -20.22 -4.98
C CYS A 37 4.40 -20.89 -3.88
N ALA A 38 4.15 -20.56 -2.60
CA ALA A 38 4.90 -21.14 -1.49
C ALA A 38 4.55 -22.62 -1.28
N PRO A 39 5.51 -23.54 -1.35
CA PRO A 39 5.23 -24.99 -1.16
C PRO A 39 4.62 -25.32 0.21
N ALA A 40 4.77 -24.44 1.19
CA ALA A 40 4.17 -24.59 2.51
C ALA A 40 2.65 -24.36 2.52
N PHE A 41 2.09 -23.74 1.47
CA PHE A 41 0.68 -23.38 1.36
C PHE A 41 -0.06 -24.18 0.28
N VAL A 42 0.56 -24.36 -0.89
CA VAL A 42 -0.05 -25.02 -2.05
C VAL A 42 -0.54 -26.44 -1.68
N GLY A 43 -1.76 -26.77 -2.11
CA GLY A 43 -2.42 -28.05 -1.86
C GLY A 43 -3.05 -28.20 -0.48
N ARG A 44 -2.91 -27.22 0.41
CA ARG A 44 -3.54 -27.24 1.74
C ARG A 44 -4.84 -26.47 1.75
N ASP A 45 -5.78 -26.89 2.58
CA ASP A 45 -7.03 -26.14 2.80
C ASP A 45 -6.73 -24.68 3.22
N ALA A 46 -7.40 -23.73 2.57
CA ALA A 46 -7.18 -22.32 2.83
C ALA A 46 -7.51 -21.93 4.29
N GLY A 47 -8.48 -22.57 4.94
CA GLY A 47 -8.80 -22.32 6.33
C GLY A 47 -7.67 -22.73 7.31
N GLU A 48 -6.92 -23.79 6.96
CA GLU A 48 -5.72 -24.18 7.71
C GLU A 48 -4.59 -23.17 7.53
N VAL A 49 -4.30 -22.77 6.27
CA VAL A 49 -3.26 -21.78 5.94
C VAL A 49 -3.56 -20.42 6.59
N LEU A 50 -4.83 -20.07 6.67
CA LEU A 50 -5.31 -18.85 7.31
C LEU A 50 -5.45 -18.98 8.85
N GLU A 51 -5.25 -20.18 9.43
CA GLU A 51 -5.39 -20.41 10.87
C GLU A 51 -6.78 -20.01 11.41
N LEU A 52 -7.84 -20.36 10.69
CA LEU A 52 -9.23 -20.00 11.05
C LEU A 52 -9.86 -20.95 12.07
N GLY A 53 -9.18 -22.06 12.42
CA GLY A 53 -9.74 -23.11 13.27
C GLY A 53 -10.87 -23.91 12.60
N ARG A 54 -11.08 -23.74 11.29
CA ARG A 54 -12.03 -24.49 10.46
C ARG A 54 -11.51 -24.61 9.04
N GLN A 55 -11.95 -25.64 8.33
CA GLN A 55 -11.73 -25.76 6.89
C GLN A 55 -12.66 -24.83 6.10
N LEU A 56 -12.17 -24.35 4.96
CA LEU A 56 -12.98 -23.59 3.99
C LEU A 56 -13.50 -24.46 2.85
N GLY A 57 -12.94 -25.67 2.67
CA GLY A 57 -13.37 -26.64 1.68
C GLY A 57 -12.76 -26.44 0.29
N PHE A 58 -11.76 -25.56 0.17
CA PHE A 58 -10.95 -25.41 -1.04
C PHE A 58 -9.46 -25.27 -0.65
N ASN A 59 -8.59 -25.72 -1.56
CA ASN A 59 -7.15 -25.69 -1.34
C ASN A 59 -6.54 -24.43 -1.97
N VAL A 60 -5.38 -24.02 -1.42
CA VAL A 60 -4.52 -23.01 -2.06
C VAL A 60 -3.92 -23.63 -3.33
N THR A 61 -4.05 -22.94 -4.46
CA THR A 61 -3.45 -23.33 -5.75
C THR A 61 -2.19 -22.51 -6.01
N ASP A 62 -1.34 -22.94 -6.94
CA ASP A 62 -0.14 -22.19 -7.34
C ASP A 62 -0.41 -21.25 -8.53
N THR A 63 -1.53 -21.38 -9.23
CA THR A 63 -1.94 -20.54 -10.35
C THR A 63 -3.38 -20.05 -10.24
N LEU A 64 -3.64 -18.86 -10.80
CA LEU A 64 -5.00 -18.33 -10.89
C LEU A 64 -5.89 -19.22 -11.79
N ALA A 65 -5.32 -19.77 -12.87
CA ALA A 65 -6.04 -20.63 -13.80
C ALA A 65 -6.59 -21.89 -13.12
N GLU A 66 -5.82 -22.54 -12.24
CA GLU A 66 -6.30 -23.68 -11.46
C GLU A 66 -7.47 -23.30 -10.54
N THR A 67 -7.34 -22.16 -9.84
CA THR A 67 -8.45 -21.66 -9.00
C THR A 67 -9.72 -21.45 -9.83
N LEU A 68 -9.61 -20.78 -10.99
CA LEU A 68 -10.75 -20.44 -11.83
C LEU A 68 -11.35 -21.64 -12.57
N ALA A 69 -10.66 -22.78 -12.63
CA ALA A 69 -11.23 -24.02 -13.14
C ALA A 69 -12.30 -24.61 -12.20
N GLU A 70 -12.26 -24.24 -10.92
CA GLU A 70 -13.15 -24.78 -9.89
C GLU A 70 -14.18 -23.77 -9.36
N VAL A 71 -13.88 -22.45 -9.45
CA VAL A 71 -14.73 -21.41 -8.88
C VAL A 71 -14.91 -20.23 -9.82
N GLU A 72 -16.04 -19.53 -9.68
CA GLU A 72 -16.24 -18.20 -10.24
C GLU A 72 -15.93 -17.13 -9.21
N ALA A 73 -15.38 -16.01 -9.64
CA ALA A 73 -15.04 -14.88 -8.80
C ALA A 73 -15.44 -13.55 -9.44
N ASP A 74 -15.56 -12.50 -8.63
CA ASP A 74 -15.88 -11.14 -9.06
C ASP A 74 -14.65 -10.22 -8.96
N ALA A 75 -13.77 -10.49 -8.00
CA ALA A 75 -12.57 -9.69 -7.77
C ALA A 75 -11.41 -10.50 -7.21
N VAL A 76 -10.20 -9.98 -7.44
CA VAL A 76 -8.95 -10.45 -6.84
C VAL A 76 -8.39 -9.35 -5.93
N ILE A 77 -8.01 -9.73 -4.70
CA ILE A 77 -7.12 -8.94 -3.85
C ILE A 77 -5.71 -9.49 -4.03
N HIS A 78 -4.83 -8.68 -4.61
CA HIS A 78 -3.49 -9.08 -5.03
C HIS A 78 -2.42 -8.51 -4.07
N CYS A 79 -1.55 -9.38 -3.53
CA CYS A 79 -0.60 -9.08 -2.46
C CYS A 79 0.77 -9.77 -2.65
N THR A 80 1.37 -9.72 -3.84
CA THR A 80 2.60 -10.49 -4.16
C THR A 80 3.88 -9.69 -4.14
N GLY A 81 3.85 -8.42 -4.54
CA GLY A 81 5.08 -7.61 -4.71
C GLY A 81 4.84 -6.12 -4.63
N SER A 82 5.94 -5.36 -4.60
CA SER A 82 5.95 -3.90 -4.45
C SER A 82 6.24 -3.16 -5.77
N SER A 83 6.84 -3.84 -6.76
CA SER A 83 7.21 -3.24 -8.05
C SER A 83 6.12 -3.45 -9.09
N PHE A 84 5.64 -2.36 -9.69
CA PHE A 84 4.58 -2.40 -10.70
C PHE A 84 4.99 -3.22 -11.93
N ALA A 85 6.20 -3.00 -12.44
CA ALA A 85 6.72 -3.78 -13.56
C ALA A 85 6.86 -5.27 -13.21
N GLY A 86 7.22 -5.58 -11.95
CA GLY A 86 7.39 -6.96 -11.49
C GLY A 86 6.06 -7.72 -11.36
N VAL A 87 4.96 -7.03 -11.01
CA VAL A 87 3.64 -7.66 -10.87
C VAL A 87 2.77 -7.54 -12.12
N MET A 88 3.23 -6.80 -13.13
CA MET A 88 2.46 -6.57 -14.35
C MET A 88 1.93 -7.86 -15.02
N PRO A 89 2.72 -8.96 -15.14
CA PRO A 89 2.20 -10.21 -15.71
C PRO A 89 1.01 -10.79 -14.93
N GLN A 90 1.03 -10.69 -13.59
CA GLN A 90 -0.06 -11.16 -12.74
C GLN A 90 -1.31 -10.27 -12.87
N LEU A 91 -1.14 -8.95 -12.99
CA LEU A 91 -2.24 -8.02 -13.22
C LEU A 91 -2.88 -8.26 -14.59
N GLN A 92 -2.08 -8.50 -15.63
CA GLN A 92 -2.56 -8.87 -16.96
C GLN A 92 -3.35 -10.18 -16.96
N GLU A 93 -2.86 -11.22 -16.26
CA GLU A 93 -3.54 -12.50 -16.07
C GLU A 93 -4.92 -12.30 -15.42
N ILE A 94 -4.99 -11.51 -14.34
CA ILE A 94 -6.24 -11.23 -13.61
C ILE A 94 -7.24 -10.49 -14.52
N VAL A 95 -6.78 -9.46 -15.24
CA VAL A 95 -7.62 -8.68 -16.16
C VAL A 95 -8.10 -9.55 -17.33
N ALA A 96 -7.24 -10.39 -17.91
CA ALA A 96 -7.60 -11.31 -19.00
C ALA A 96 -8.66 -12.35 -18.56
N ALA A 97 -8.71 -12.65 -17.26
CA ALA A 97 -9.77 -13.49 -16.68
C ALA A 97 -11.09 -12.72 -16.40
N ASN A 98 -11.20 -11.46 -16.84
CA ASN A 98 -12.34 -10.55 -16.61
C ASN A 98 -12.63 -10.29 -15.12
N LEU A 99 -11.60 -10.20 -14.28
CA LEU A 99 -11.72 -9.95 -12.86
C LEU A 99 -11.23 -8.55 -12.50
N CYS A 100 -11.98 -7.85 -11.64
CA CYS A 100 -11.48 -6.63 -11.01
C CYS A 100 -10.33 -6.95 -10.04
N CYS A 101 -9.36 -6.03 -9.91
CA CYS A 101 -8.19 -6.26 -9.06
C CYS A 101 -7.91 -5.07 -8.13
N VAL A 102 -7.88 -5.33 -6.82
CA VAL A 102 -7.32 -4.39 -5.84
C VAL A 102 -5.95 -4.91 -5.42
N THR A 103 -4.87 -4.15 -5.69
CA THR A 103 -3.51 -4.58 -5.40
C THR A 103 -2.84 -3.75 -4.31
N SER A 104 -2.07 -4.42 -3.44
CA SER A 104 -1.21 -3.79 -2.44
C SER A 104 0.17 -3.39 -2.98
N CYS A 105 0.42 -3.55 -4.27
CA CYS A 105 1.67 -3.14 -4.90
C CYS A 105 1.85 -1.63 -4.75
N GLU A 106 2.89 -1.22 -4.04
CA GLU A 106 3.12 0.18 -3.68
C GLU A 106 3.28 1.08 -4.90
N GLU A 107 4.03 0.65 -5.92
CA GLU A 107 4.20 1.42 -7.16
C GLU A 107 2.91 1.51 -7.99
N ALA A 108 1.92 0.63 -7.75
CA ALA A 108 0.63 0.64 -8.43
C ALA A 108 -0.33 1.74 -7.93
N LEU A 109 0.00 2.47 -6.87
CA LEU A 109 -0.81 3.62 -6.44
C LEU A 109 -0.94 4.68 -7.54
N PHE A 110 0.19 5.04 -8.15
CA PHE A 110 0.24 6.04 -9.23
C PHE A 110 1.30 5.65 -10.29
N PRO A 111 1.09 4.52 -11.00
CA PRO A 111 2.11 3.95 -11.88
C PRO A 111 2.44 4.83 -13.08
N ARG A 112 1.53 5.75 -13.49
CA ARG A 112 1.75 6.72 -14.58
C ARG A 112 2.96 7.62 -14.33
N TYR A 113 3.38 7.80 -13.09
CA TYR A 113 4.56 8.59 -12.75
C TYR A 113 5.86 7.91 -13.20
N ARG A 114 6.03 6.64 -12.86
CA ARG A 114 7.27 5.91 -13.13
C ARG A 114 7.22 5.06 -14.39
N TYR A 115 6.05 4.52 -14.71
CA TYR A 115 5.81 3.56 -15.79
C TYR A 115 4.63 3.99 -16.67
N PRO A 116 4.68 5.15 -17.34
CA PRO A 116 3.53 5.67 -18.09
C PRO A 116 3.07 4.72 -19.19
N GLU A 117 3.99 4.04 -19.87
CA GLU A 117 3.68 3.11 -20.96
C GLU A 117 2.98 1.84 -20.44
N LEU A 118 3.53 1.21 -19.39
CA LEU A 118 2.91 0.03 -18.77
C LEU A 118 1.55 0.36 -18.13
N ALA A 119 1.42 1.55 -17.57
CA ALA A 119 0.15 2.01 -17.01
C ALA A 119 -0.91 2.18 -18.09
N GLU A 120 -0.56 2.70 -19.27
CA GLU A 120 -1.49 2.83 -20.39
C GLU A 120 -1.81 1.47 -21.03
N GLU A 121 -0.85 0.57 -21.12
CA GLU A 121 -1.07 -0.82 -21.54
C GLU A 121 -2.10 -1.52 -20.63
N LEU A 122 -1.90 -1.46 -19.32
CA LEU A 122 -2.82 -2.04 -18.37
C LEU A 122 -4.21 -1.38 -18.43
N ASN A 123 -4.26 -0.06 -18.54
CA ASN A 123 -5.51 0.69 -18.68
C ASN A 123 -6.29 0.24 -19.94
N THR A 124 -5.62 0.12 -21.06
CA THR A 124 -6.22 -0.34 -22.33
C THR A 124 -6.75 -1.77 -22.19
N LEU A 125 -5.99 -2.66 -21.55
CA LEU A 125 -6.42 -4.02 -21.29
C LEU A 125 -7.66 -4.06 -20.37
N CYS A 126 -7.68 -3.27 -19.30
CA CYS A 126 -8.82 -3.14 -18.40
C CYS A 126 -10.08 -2.69 -19.12
N VAL A 127 -9.98 -1.70 -20.02
CA VAL A 127 -11.10 -1.20 -20.82
C VAL A 127 -11.59 -2.29 -21.78
N ALA A 128 -10.70 -3.02 -22.43
CA ALA A 128 -11.06 -4.09 -23.36
C ALA A 128 -11.78 -5.26 -22.66
N HIS A 129 -11.43 -5.55 -21.42
CA HIS A 129 -12.04 -6.63 -20.62
C HIS A 129 -13.20 -6.16 -19.73
N GLY A 130 -13.51 -4.87 -19.70
CA GLY A 130 -14.62 -4.34 -18.92
C GLY A 130 -14.42 -4.37 -17.40
N VAL A 131 -13.17 -4.38 -16.92
CA VAL A 131 -12.81 -4.50 -15.49
C VAL A 131 -11.95 -3.36 -15.01
N GLY A 132 -11.85 -3.19 -13.69
CA GLY A 132 -11.03 -2.17 -13.05
C GLY A 132 -9.84 -2.76 -12.29
N VAL A 133 -8.72 -2.01 -12.29
CA VAL A 133 -7.56 -2.27 -11.42
C VAL A 133 -7.29 -1.05 -10.55
N LEU A 134 -7.03 -1.26 -9.25
CA LEU A 134 -6.69 -0.22 -8.28
C LEU A 134 -5.50 -0.63 -7.44
N GLY A 135 -4.44 0.19 -7.42
CA GLY A 135 -3.38 0.11 -6.43
C GLY A 135 -3.72 0.92 -5.19
N THR A 136 -3.63 0.32 -4.00
CA THR A 136 -3.91 1.00 -2.74
C THR A 136 -3.31 0.28 -1.54
N GLY A 137 -3.38 0.91 -0.37
CA GLY A 137 -2.88 0.42 0.91
C GLY A 137 -2.96 1.52 1.95
N VAL A 138 -2.25 1.37 3.07
CA VAL A 138 -2.17 2.45 4.06
C VAL A 138 -1.12 3.49 3.69
N ASN A 139 0.00 3.05 3.11
CA ASN A 139 1.10 3.89 2.68
C ASN A 139 2.01 3.09 1.73
N PRO A 140 1.95 3.41 0.44
CA PRO A 140 1.07 4.35 -0.24
C PRO A 140 -0.38 3.85 -0.32
N GLY A 141 -1.33 4.78 -0.51
CA GLY A 141 -2.74 4.50 -0.80
C GLY A 141 -3.76 5.23 0.08
N PHE A 142 -3.38 5.67 1.30
CA PHE A 142 -4.33 6.36 2.15
C PHE A 142 -3.72 7.51 2.97
N VAL A 143 -2.85 7.22 3.94
CA VAL A 143 -2.49 8.20 4.98
C VAL A 143 -1.67 9.36 4.43
N MET A 144 -0.70 9.09 3.54
CA MET A 144 0.22 10.13 3.06
C MET A 144 -0.22 10.76 1.73
N ASP A 145 -1.29 10.28 1.14
CA ASP A 145 -1.76 10.69 -0.18
C ASP A 145 -3.27 10.96 -0.21
N THR A 146 -4.11 9.94 -0.20
CA THR A 146 -5.57 10.05 -0.33
C THR A 146 -6.19 10.90 0.78
N LEU A 147 -5.82 10.67 2.05
CA LEU A 147 -6.36 11.42 3.19
C LEU A 147 -5.93 12.89 3.12
N ALA A 148 -4.68 13.15 2.72
CA ALA A 148 -4.19 14.52 2.51
C ALA A 148 -4.98 15.19 1.39
N THR A 149 -5.16 14.52 0.25
CA THR A 149 -5.92 15.03 -0.90
C THR A 149 -7.39 15.31 -0.53
N VAL A 150 -8.08 14.37 0.11
CA VAL A 150 -9.47 14.55 0.54
C VAL A 150 -9.60 15.71 1.53
N SER A 151 -8.62 15.91 2.41
CA SER A 151 -8.64 17.02 3.38
C SER A 151 -8.56 18.40 2.72
N THR A 152 -8.12 18.49 1.46
CA THR A 152 -8.10 19.76 0.71
C THR A 152 -9.48 20.20 0.22
N THR A 153 -10.48 19.30 0.18
CA THR A 153 -11.82 19.59 -0.37
C THR A 153 -12.58 20.70 0.36
N VAL A 154 -12.19 21.02 1.59
CA VAL A 154 -12.77 22.12 2.37
C VAL A 154 -12.03 23.45 2.16
N CYS A 155 -10.95 23.47 1.38
CA CYS A 155 -10.15 24.65 1.12
C CYS A 155 -10.60 25.35 -0.18
N GLN A 156 -10.77 26.67 -0.13
CA GLN A 156 -11.00 27.48 -1.33
C GLN A 156 -9.73 27.65 -2.17
N ARG A 157 -8.56 27.55 -1.52
CA ARG A 157 -7.23 27.61 -2.13
C ARG A 157 -6.25 26.76 -1.30
N VAL A 158 -5.41 26.02 -1.97
CA VAL A 158 -4.30 25.25 -1.37
C VAL A 158 -2.98 25.84 -1.88
N GLU A 159 -2.09 26.15 -0.97
CA GLU A 159 -0.77 26.70 -1.24
C GLU A 159 0.31 25.61 -1.11
N SER A 160 0.20 24.77 -0.07
CA SER A 160 1.07 23.62 0.08
C SER A 160 0.43 22.51 0.93
N VAL A 161 0.92 21.28 0.73
CA VAL A 161 0.53 20.08 1.50
C VAL A 161 1.77 19.47 2.12
N LYS A 162 1.77 19.28 3.45
CA LYS A 162 2.84 18.59 4.17
C LYS A 162 2.25 17.43 4.94
N VAL A 163 2.89 16.27 4.82
CA VAL A 163 2.50 15.07 5.55
C VAL A 163 3.71 14.51 6.28
N LEU A 164 3.53 14.25 7.56
CA LEU A 164 4.50 13.56 8.40
C LEU A 164 3.89 12.27 8.91
N ARG A 165 4.62 11.17 8.73
CA ARG A 165 4.29 9.88 9.29
C ARG A 165 5.42 9.39 10.18
N VAL A 166 5.17 9.20 11.48
CA VAL A 166 6.13 8.67 12.46
C VAL A 166 5.64 7.30 12.93
N VAL A 167 6.46 6.27 12.70
CA VAL A 167 6.16 4.87 13.04
C VAL A 167 7.23 4.32 13.98
N ASP A 168 6.84 3.78 15.13
CA ASP A 168 7.75 3.00 15.96
C ASP A 168 7.96 1.59 15.37
N ALA A 169 9.11 1.39 14.72
CA ALA A 169 9.51 0.09 14.19
C ALA A 169 9.77 -0.96 15.29
N GLY A 170 10.06 -0.52 16.52
CA GLY A 170 10.33 -1.40 17.66
C GLY A 170 9.14 -2.27 18.07
N MET A 171 7.92 -1.79 17.82
CA MET A 171 6.68 -2.51 18.06
C MET A 171 6.30 -3.46 16.92
N ARG A 172 7.06 -3.48 15.83
CA ARG A 172 6.76 -4.23 14.62
C ARG A 172 7.55 -5.55 14.56
N ARG A 173 7.13 -6.44 13.66
CA ARG A 173 7.80 -7.74 13.41
C ARG A 173 9.28 -7.56 13.03
N GLU A 174 10.08 -8.60 13.30
CA GLU A 174 11.53 -8.60 13.05
C GLU A 174 11.90 -8.19 11.61
N ALA A 175 11.20 -8.75 10.62
CA ALA A 175 11.46 -8.46 9.21
C ALA A 175 11.37 -6.95 8.90
N LEU A 176 10.44 -6.21 9.54
CA LEU A 176 10.34 -4.76 9.36
C LEU A 176 11.48 -4.02 10.04
N GLN A 177 11.85 -4.42 11.27
CA GLN A 177 12.99 -3.81 11.98
C GLN A 177 14.29 -3.98 11.19
N ARG A 178 14.50 -5.14 10.56
CA ARG A 178 15.65 -5.36 9.67
C ARG A 178 15.52 -4.57 8.36
N LYS A 179 14.33 -4.52 7.75
CA LYS A 179 14.07 -3.78 6.51
C LYS A 179 14.38 -2.29 6.63
N VAL A 180 14.16 -1.67 7.80
CA VAL A 180 14.50 -0.26 8.04
C VAL A 180 15.96 -0.04 8.45
N GLY A 181 16.79 -1.08 8.45
CA GLY A 181 18.22 -1.01 8.73
C GLY A 181 18.57 -0.99 10.22
N ALA A 182 17.64 -1.33 11.13
CA ALA A 182 17.92 -1.30 12.57
C ALA A 182 19.09 -2.21 12.95
N GLY A 183 20.09 -1.66 13.61
CA GLY A 183 21.31 -2.33 14.03
C GLY A 183 22.50 -2.20 13.08
N MET A 184 22.31 -1.68 11.87
CA MET A 184 23.39 -1.42 10.92
C MET A 184 24.30 -0.28 11.40
N VAL A 185 25.52 -0.24 10.88
CA VAL A 185 26.37 0.96 10.94
C VAL A 185 25.97 1.91 9.80
N LYS A 186 26.21 3.19 10.02
CA LYS A 186 25.80 4.26 9.09
C LYS A 186 26.30 4.03 7.67
N GLU A 187 27.56 3.66 7.52
CA GLU A 187 28.23 3.47 6.23
C GLU A 187 27.62 2.29 5.42
N GLU A 188 27.16 1.24 6.10
CA GLU A 188 26.46 0.12 5.46
C GLU A 188 25.09 0.56 4.96
N PHE A 189 24.34 1.29 5.79
CA PHE A 189 23.04 1.86 5.40
C PHE A 189 23.17 2.77 4.17
N GLU A 190 24.11 3.69 4.16
CA GLU A 190 24.36 4.63 3.05
C GLU A 190 24.73 3.90 1.74
N LYS A 191 25.50 2.81 1.82
CA LYS A 191 25.79 1.95 0.65
C LYS A 191 24.52 1.29 0.10
N LEU A 192 23.62 0.85 0.97
CA LEU A 192 22.34 0.26 0.53
C LEU A 192 21.41 1.32 -0.08
N VAL A 193 21.39 2.54 0.46
CA VAL A 193 20.66 3.67 -0.14
C VAL A 193 21.20 3.96 -1.55
N ALA A 194 22.53 4.10 -1.69
CA ALA A 194 23.15 4.35 -3.00
C ALA A 194 22.89 3.23 -4.01
N ALA A 195 22.69 1.99 -3.55
CA ALA A 195 22.33 0.85 -4.38
C ALA A 195 20.80 0.71 -4.65
N GLY A 196 19.96 1.65 -4.16
CA GLY A 196 18.50 1.58 -4.28
C GLY A 196 17.84 0.42 -3.50
N LYS A 197 18.53 -0.11 -2.48
CA LYS A 197 18.10 -1.26 -1.68
C LYS A 197 17.58 -0.89 -0.29
N MET A 198 17.51 0.41 0.02
CA MET A 198 17.01 0.93 1.29
C MET A 198 16.00 2.03 1.04
N GLY A 199 14.96 2.08 1.86
CA GLY A 199 13.85 3.01 1.76
C GLY A 199 12.50 2.28 1.71
N HIS A 200 11.44 3.05 1.74
CA HIS A 200 10.07 2.57 1.61
C HIS A 200 9.61 2.79 0.15
N ALA A 201 9.19 1.74 -0.53
CA ALA A 201 8.66 1.84 -1.88
C ALA A 201 7.36 2.67 -1.90
N GLY A 202 7.16 3.47 -2.95
CA GLY A 202 5.91 4.17 -3.21
C GLY A 202 5.78 5.58 -2.61
N LEU A 203 6.79 6.12 -1.93
CA LEU A 203 6.70 7.50 -1.40
C LEU A 203 6.67 8.55 -2.53
N LEU A 204 7.44 8.35 -3.58
CA LEU A 204 7.39 9.20 -4.78
C LEU A 204 6.07 9.04 -5.53
N GLU A 205 5.51 7.84 -5.58
CA GLU A 205 4.20 7.59 -6.17
C GLU A 205 3.09 8.29 -5.38
N SER A 206 3.15 8.28 -4.04
CA SER A 206 2.25 9.08 -3.17
C SER A 206 2.39 10.58 -3.44
N LEU A 207 3.63 11.08 -3.56
CA LEU A 207 3.87 12.50 -3.86
C LEU A 207 3.34 12.87 -5.24
N ALA A 208 3.62 12.06 -6.26
CA ALA A 208 3.13 12.28 -7.63
C ALA A 208 1.59 12.25 -7.70
N PHE A 209 0.95 11.36 -6.93
CA PHE A 209 -0.50 11.33 -6.77
C PHE A 209 -1.04 12.65 -6.18
N VAL A 210 -0.45 13.15 -5.08
CA VAL A 210 -0.85 14.43 -4.47
C VAL A 210 -0.65 15.58 -5.45
N VAL A 211 0.49 15.64 -6.14
CA VAL A 211 0.80 16.67 -7.16
C VAL A 211 -0.24 16.66 -8.28
N ALA A 212 -0.56 15.49 -8.82
CA ALA A 212 -1.57 15.34 -9.86
C ALA A 212 -2.98 15.73 -9.38
N ALA A 213 -3.35 15.31 -8.16
CA ALA A 213 -4.65 15.65 -7.58
C ALA A 213 -4.83 17.16 -7.30
N MET A 214 -3.74 17.87 -7.04
CA MET A 214 -3.73 19.33 -6.85
C MET A 214 -3.61 20.12 -8.15
N GLY A 215 -3.38 19.45 -9.29
CA GLY A 215 -3.15 20.14 -10.58
C GLY A 215 -1.84 20.93 -10.62
N TRP A 216 -0.82 20.51 -9.86
CA TRP A 216 0.50 21.14 -9.83
C TRP A 216 1.39 20.59 -10.95
N ASP A 217 0.91 20.73 -12.18
CA ASP A 217 1.59 20.25 -13.38
C ASP A 217 2.97 20.90 -13.53
N GLY A 218 3.96 20.07 -13.88
CA GLY A 218 5.34 20.54 -14.06
C GLY A 218 6.14 20.65 -12.76
N ALA A 219 5.59 20.28 -11.60
CA ALA A 219 6.37 20.21 -10.36
C ALA A 219 7.51 19.21 -10.49
N LYS A 220 8.69 19.59 -10.00
CA LYS A 220 9.85 18.71 -9.92
C LYS A 220 9.79 17.91 -8.63
N LEU A 221 9.92 16.58 -8.74
CA LEU A 221 9.89 15.68 -7.59
C LEU A 221 11.31 15.20 -7.28
N ASP A 222 11.67 15.20 -6.01
CA ASP A 222 12.90 14.58 -5.49
C ASP A 222 12.62 13.78 -4.22
N GLU A 223 13.53 12.84 -3.91
CA GLU A 223 13.44 12.00 -2.73
C GLU A 223 14.82 11.81 -2.11
N GLN A 224 14.85 11.84 -0.77
CA GLN A 224 16.04 11.60 0.02
C GLN A 224 15.76 10.56 1.08
N VAL A 225 16.70 9.62 1.25
CA VAL A 225 16.65 8.56 2.26
C VAL A 225 17.87 8.70 3.18
N GLU A 226 17.62 8.84 4.47
CA GLU A 226 18.64 9.07 5.48
C GLU A 226 18.49 8.07 6.64
N PRO A 227 19.60 7.64 7.30
CA PRO A 227 19.52 6.84 8.51
C PRO A 227 19.08 7.70 9.70
N VAL A 228 18.22 7.16 10.54
CA VAL A 228 17.98 7.69 11.90
C VAL A 228 18.94 6.98 12.83
N LEU A 229 19.88 7.73 13.43
CA LEU A 229 20.84 7.17 14.38
C LEU A 229 20.29 7.26 15.81
N THR A 230 20.46 6.20 16.60
CA THR A 230 20.08 6.25 18.01
C THR A 230 21.16 6.92 18.85
N THR A 231 20.75 7.74 19.81
CA THR A 231 21.65 8.38 20.81
C THR A 231 21.74 7.60 22.12
N ARG A 232 20.89 6.57 22.28
CA ARG A 232 20.81 5.72 23.48
C ARG A 232 20.78 4.24 23.13
N ALA A 233 21.11 3.37 24.07
CA ALA A 233 20.89 1.95 23.90
C ALA A 233 19.40 1.66 23.90
N ILE A 234 18.92 0.89 22.90
CA ILE A 234 17.52 0.47 22.78
C ILE A 234 17.49 -1.05 22.60
N ARG A 235 16.60 -1.72 23.32
CA ARG A 235 16.38 -3.16 23.18
C ARG A 235 14.92 -3.44 22.87
N THR A 236 14.69 -4.19 21.79
CA THR A 236 13.39 -4.76 21.44
C THR A 236 13.42 -6.27 21.65
N LYS A 237 12.35 -6.95 21.25
CA LYS A 237 12.31 -8.43 21.20
C LYS A 237 13.34 -9.00 20.23
N TYR A 238 13.70 -8.27 19.17
CA TYR A 238 14.45 -8.80 18.02
C TYR A 238 15.81 -8.15 17.80
N VAL A 239 15.98 -6.89 18.19
CA VAL A 239 17.24 -6.15 17.99
C VAL A 239 17.68 -5.45 19.27
N SER A 240 19.00 -5.29 19.41
CA SER A 240 19.64 -4.47 20.44
C SER A 240 20.50 -3.45 19.73
N LEU A 241 20.26 -2.18 20.00
CA LEU A 241 20.95 -1.04 19.39
C LEU A 241 21.85 -0.36 20.40
N LEU A 242 23.03 0.03 19.95
CA LEU A 242 23.97 0.87 20.71
C LEU A 242 23.95 2.31 20.15
N PRO A 243 24.32 3.32 20.96
CA PRO A 243 24.44 4.69 20.48
C PRO A 243 25.32 4.77 19.21
N GLY A 244 24.87 5.54 18.22
CA GLY A 244 25.52 5.70 16.91
C GLY A 244 25.10 4.67 15.86
N GLN A 245 24.42 3.60 16.23
CA GLN A 245 23.86 2.66 15.24
C GLN A 245 22.56 3.20 14.61
N VAL A 246 22.23 2.69 13.42
CA VAL A 246 20.99 2.97 12.73
C VAL A 246 19.82 2.40 13.53
N ALA A 247 18.86 3.25 13.87
CA ALA A 247 17.59 2.86 14.47
C ALA A 247 16.50 2.63 13.42
N GLY A 248 16.67 3.22 12.23
CA GLY A 248 15.73 3.10 11.12
C GLY A 248 15.96 4.15 10.04
N VAL A 249 14.91 4.45 9.29
CA VAL A 249 14.94 5.30 8.11
C VAL A 249 14.12 6.58 8.32
N ARG A 250 14.62 7.68 7.79
CA ARG A 250 13.91 8.91 7.49
C ARG A 250 13.92 9.09 5.98
N GLN A 251 12.76 9.21 5.37
CA GLN A 251 12.60 9.37 3.93
C GLN A 251 11.74 10.59 3.66
N VAL A 252 12.19 11.46 2.79
CA VAL A 252 11.51 12.73 2.49
C VAL A 252 11.39 12.87 0.99
N ALA A 253 10.16 12.95 0.50
CA ALA A 253 9.86 13.31 -0.87
C ALA A 253 9.31 14.73 -0.93
N ARG A 254 9.77 15.54 -1.91
CA ARG A 254 9.40 16.95 -2.10
C ARG A 254 8.97 17.20 -3.52
N ALA A 255 7.98 18.09 -3.66
CA ALA A 255 7.57 18.65 -4.94
C ALA A 255 7.83 20.16 -4.95
N GLU A 256 8.56 20.62 -5.94
CA GLU A 256 8.87 22.04 -6.16
C GLU A 256 8.22 22.52 -7.46
N LEU A 257 7.42 23.60 -7.36
CA LEU A 257 6.78 24.26 -8.49
C LEU A 257 7.19 25.75 -8.48
N ALA A 258 7.77 26.21 -9.59
CA ALA A 258 8.23 27.59 -9.75
C ALA A 258 9.17 28.08 -8.61
N GLY A 259 10.04 27.20 -8.11
CA GLY A 259 11.01 27.52 -7.05
C GLY A 259 10.43 27.49 -5.62
N GLN A 260 9.20 27.02 -5.44
CA GLN A 260 8.55 26.88 -4.15
C GLN A 260 8.19 25.42 -3.84
N GLU A 261 8.48 24.96 -2.61
CA GLU A 261 8.03 23.63 -2.13
C GLU A 261 6.52 23.66 -1.94
N VAL A 262 5.78 22.96 -2.82
CA VAL A 262 4.31 22.88 -2.78
C VAL A 262 3.81 21.62 -2.10
N ALA A 263 4.60 20.53 -2.09
CA ALA A 263 4.27 19.34 -1.31
C ALA A 263 5.52 18.72 -0.67
N ARG A 264 5.31 18.15 0.51
CA ARG A 264 6.34 17.41 1.25
C ARG A 264 5.72 16.22 1.96
N LEU A 265 6.22 15.03 1.67
CA LEU A 265 5.88 13.81 2.38
C LEU A 265 7.12 13.33 3.15
N GLU A 266 6.98 13.19 4.47
CA GLU A 266 8.07 12.74 5.33
C GLU A 266 7.64 11.47 6.09
N LEU A 267 8.36 10.37 5.86
CA LEU A 267 8.22 9.12 6.58
C LEU A 267 9.41 8.93 7.53
N GLN A 268 9.11 8.77 8.81
CA GLN A 268 10.08 8.39 9.83
C GLN A 268 9.67 7.03 10.40
N MET A 269 10.47 6.00 10.16
CA MET A 269 10.21 4.65 10.65
C MET A 269 11.46 4.11 11.33
N TYR A 270 11.48 4.14 12.65
CA TYR A 270 12.67 3.76 13.42
C TYR A 270 12.30 3.15 14.79
N VAL A 271 13.19 2.35 15.32
CA VAL A 271 13.05 1.70 16.64
C VAL A 271 13.16 2.74 17.74
N GLY A 272 12.18 2.79 18.62
CA GLY A 272 12.11 3.75 19.74
C GLY A 272 11.64 5.14 19.32
N ALA A 273 10.83 5.22 18.25
CA ALA A 273 10.21 6.48 17.86
C ALA A 273 9.28 6.99 18.95
N GLU A 274 9.48 8.25 19.30
CA GLU A 274 8.65 8.94 20.28
C GLU A 274 7.43 9.56 19.58
N GLN A 275 6.26 9.45 20.21
CA GLN A 275 5.01 10.01 19.71
C GLN A 275 4.66 9.58 18.27
N PRO A 276 4.49 8.27 18.00
CA PRO A 276 4.00 7.80 16.70
C PRO A 276 2.72 8.55 16.31
N ARG A 277 2.65 9.02 15.05
CA ARG A 277 1.49 9.75 14.53
C ARG A 277 1.54 9.87 13.02
N ASP A 278 0.38 10.11 12.45
CA ASP A 278 0.26 10.64 11.10
C ASP A 278 -0.26 12.07 11.21
N GLU A 279 0.39 13.01 10.53
CA GLU A 279 0.07 14.44 10.61
C GLU A 279 0.01 15.02 9.20
N ILE A 280 -1.07 15.73 8.89
CA ILE A 280 -1.30 16.40 7.62
C ILE A 280 -1.46 17.89 7.92
N GLU A 281 -0.68 18.73 7.25
CA GLU A 281 -0.78 20.18 7.29
C GLU A 281 -1.03 20.71 5.87
N ILE A 282 -2.11 21.47 5.71
CA ILE A 282 -2.46 22.12 4.46
C ILE A 282 -2.40 23.61 4.69
N ALA A 283 -1.45 24.29 4.04
CA ALA A 283 -1.45 25.74 3.95
C ALA A 283 -2.43 26.16 2.84
N GLY A 284 -3.41 26.94 3.21
CA GLY A 284 -4.49 27.34 2.31
C GLY A 284 -5.56 28.18 2.99
N VAL A 285 -6.72 28.28 2.37
CA VAL A 285 -7.87 29.05 2.88
C VAL A 285 -9.11 28.17 2.90
N PRO A 286 -9.60 27.80 4.09
CA PRO A 286 -8.93 27.86 5.40
C PRO A 286 -7.73 26.92 5.48
N PRO A 287 -6.78 27.13 6.42
CA PRO A 287 -5.74 26.15 6.70
C PRO A 287 -6.33 24.93 7.40
N VAL A 288 -5.77 23.75 7.15
CA VAL A 288 -6.20 22.50 7.77
C VAL A 288 -5.00 21.80 8.44
N ARG A 289 -5.21 21.31 9.65
CA ARG A 289 -4.28 20.41 10.32
C ARG A 289 -5.02 19.22 10.88
N LEU A 290 -4.61 18.01 10.49
CA LEU A 290 -5.18 16.76 10.95
C LEU A 290 -4.08 15.92 11.58
N VAL A 291 -4.35 15.33 12.75
CA VAL A 291 -3.41 14.45 13.46
C VAL A 291 -4.12 13.16 13.84
N VAL A 292 -3.56 12.04 13.41
CA VAL A 292 -3.93 10.69 13.87
C VAL A 292 -2.94 10.29 14.97
N THR A 293 -3.34 10.46 16.21
CA THR A 293 -2.52 10.12 17.39
C THR A 293 -2.25 8.62 17.43
N GLY A 294 -0.99 8.23 17.68
CA GLY A 294 -0.55 6.84 17.62
C GLY A 294 -0.25 6.33 16.21
N GLY A 295 -0.67 7.08 15.19
CA GLY A 295 -0.51 6.71 13.77
C GLY A 295 -1.41 5.54 13.36
N THR A 296 -1.41 5.25 12.06
CA THR A 296 -2.24 4.18 11.46
C THR A 296 -1.41 2.90 11.33
N PRO A 297 -1.75 1.79 12.03
CA PRO A 297 -1.00 0.55 11.97
C PRO A 297 -1.07 -0.11 10.59
N GLY A 298 0.07 -0.19 9.86
CA GLY A 298 0.11 -0.68 8.47
C GLY A 298 -0.40 -2.10 8.29
N ASP A 299 -0.01 -3.02 9.19
CA ASP A 299 -0.38 -4.45 9.09
C ASP A 299 -1.90 -4.69 9.30
N LEU A 300 -2.62 -3.73 9.89
CA LEU A 300 -4.07 -3.77 10.09
C LEU A 300 -4.81 -2.95 9.03
N ALA A 301 -4.30 -1.76 8.73
CA ALA A 301 -5.00 -0.82 7.85
C ALA A 301 -4.88 -1.19 6.37
N THR A 302 -3.73 -1.70 5.90
CA THR A 302 -3.59 -2.11 4.50
C THR A 302 -4.59 -3.21 4.12
N PRO A 303 -4.72 -4.34 4.85
CA PRO A 303 -5.74 -5.33 4.55
C PRO A 303 -7.16 -4.75 4.57
N ALA A 304 -7.44 -3.86 5.53
CA ALA A 304 -8.76 -3.23 5.65
C ALA A 304 -9.09 -2.37 4.41
N ILE A 305 -8.15 -1.55 3.95
CA ILE A 305 -8.37 -0.71 2.76
C ILE A 305 -8.55 -1.57 1.51
N LEU A 306 -7.71 -2.60 1.31
CA LEU A 306 -7.85 -3.51 0.17
C LEU A 306 -9.26 -4.10 0.11
N VAL A 307 -9.76 -4.67 1.22
CA VAL A 307 -11.10 -5.27 1.28
C VAL A 307 -12.20 -4.21 1.10
N ASN A 308 -12.07 -3.04 1.74
CA ASN A 308 -13.08 -1.99 1.67
C ASN A 308 -13.19 -1.34 0.28
N MET A 309 -12.14 -1.41 -0.55
CA MET A 309 -12.16 -0.85 -1.90
C MET A 309 -12.78 -1.79 -2.95
N VAL A 310 -12.91 -3.09 -2.67
CA VAL A 310 -13.49 -4.05 -3.62
C VAL A 310 -14.88 -3.62 -4.10
N PRO A 311 -15.87 -3.28 -3.25
CA PRO A 311 -17.18 -2.87 -3.71
C PRO A 311 -17.18 -1.59 -4.55
N ALA A 312 -16.31 -0.63 -4.19
CA ALA A 312 -16.19 0.62 -4.94
C ALA A 312 -15.61 0.37 -6.35
N LEU A 313 -14.60 -0.49 -6.46
CA LEU A 313 -14.00 -0.85 -7.74
C LEU A 313 -14.98 -1.61 -8.65
N LEU A 314 -15.75 -2.56 -8.11
CA LEU A 314 -16.75 -3.32 -8.88
C LEU A 314 -17.87 -2.44 -9.46
N THR A 315 -18.14 -1.28 -8.86
CA THR A 315 -19.15 -0.32 -9.35
C THR A 315 -18.56 0.79 -10.21
N ALA A 316 -17.23 0.85 -10.32
CA ALA A 316 -16.55 1.80 -11.19
C ALA A 316 -16.63 1.36 -12.67
N GLY A 317 -16.40 2.29 -13.58
CA GLY A 317 -16.16 1.93 -14.98
C GLY A 317 -14.85 1.16 -15.15
N PRO A 318 -14.63 0.54 -16.32
CA PRO A 318 -13.39 -0.18 -16.59
C PRO A 318 -12.19 0.78 -16.71
N GLY A 319 -11.00 0.32 -16.28
CA GLY A 319 -9.76 1.08 -16.40
C GLY A 319 -8.80 0.90 -15.23
N LEU A 320 -7.64 1.53 -15.35
CA LEU A 320 -6.67 1.66 -14.27
C LEU A 320 -7.04 2.88 -13.40
N HIS A 321 -7.55 2.60 -12.22
CA HIS A 321 -8.03 3.60 -11.27
C HIS A 321 -6.96 4.05 -10.27
N THR A 322 -7.21 5.20 -9.69
CA THR A 322 -6.51 5.71 -8.50
C THR A 322 -7.52 5.97 -7.38
N MET A 323 -7.03 6.18 -6.17
CA MET A 323 -7.90 6.53 -5.03
C MET A 323 -8.65 7.87 -5.24
N ALA A 324 -8.20 8.74 -6.16
CA ALA A 324 -8.89 10.00 -6.50
C ALA A 324 -9.99 9.82 -7.56
N THR A 325 -10.01 8.73 -8.30
CA THR A 325 -11.00 8.47 -9.37
C THR A 325 -12.17 7.61 -8.92
N LEU A 326 -12.09 7.07 -7.71
CA LEU A 326 -13.14 6.23 -7.11
C LEU A 326 -13.93 6.99 -6.04
N PRO A 327 -15.17 6.58 -5.74
CA PRO A 327 -15.90 7.11 -4.59
C PRO A 327 -15.12 6.92 -3.30
N LEU A 328 -15.30 7.85 -2.34
CA LEU A 328 -14.68 7.73 -1.02
C LEU A 328 -14.96 6.35 -0.40
N PRO A 329 -13.93 5.66 0.05
CA PRO A 329 -14.09 4.33 0.62
C PRO A 329 -14.87 4.39 1.95
N ARG A 330 -15.65 3.36 2.18
CA ARG A 330 -16.30 3.10 3.47
C ARG A 330 -16.11 1.66 3.85
N ILE A 331 -16.29 1.36 5.13
CA ILE A 331 -16.20 -0.03 5.59
C ILE A 331 -17.20 -0.91 4.80
N ALA A 332 -16.69 -1.95 4.16
CA ALA A 332 -17.51 -2.98 3.52
C ALA A 332 -18.22 -3.80 4.61
N ARG A 333 -19.50 -4.11 4.41
CA ARG A 333 -20.33 -4.86 5.37
C ARG A 333 -20.45 -6.32 4.98
#